data_1c1a4b2e5a21875174e154f675ce2e75
#
_entry.id   1c1a4b2e5a21875174e154f675ce2e75
#
_cell.length_a   1.000
_cell.length_b   1.000
_cell.length_c   1.000
_cell.angle_alpha   90.00
_cell.angle_beta   90.00
_cell.angle_gamma   90.00
#
_symmetry.space_group_name_H-M   'P 1'
#
loop_
_entity.id
_entity.type
_entity.pdbx_description
1 polymer ?
#
loop_
_entity_poly.entity_id
_entity_poly.type
_entity_poly.pdbx_seq_one_letter_code
_entity_poly.pdbx_strand_id
1 'polypeptide(L)'
;MQKVQESVVYYHKGDAQSARVISSIFVRLGIRIRRVEPNQVMEKVGYLAGLPGYGPAAGKEKGEDGEEIAEAGFPEIPESVLVLRNFTSGRLDYLLQQLRKSGAAPIRLKAVLTPNNADWSFYHLYEELYEEHQRMHKAGEEAGRKS
;
A
#
# COMPACT_ATOMS: atom_id res chain seq x y z
N MET A 1 -22.09 -9.85 -17.85
CA MET A 1 -21.23 -8.72 -17.49
C MET A 1 -20.25 -9.14 -16.43
N GLN A 2 -18.97 -8.98 -16.69
CA GLN A 2 -17.97 -9.40 -15.73
C GLN A 2 -17.84 -8.38 -14.61
N LYS A 3 -17.83 -8.91 -13.41
CA LYS A 3 -17.63 -8.07 -12.24
C LYS A 3 -16.14 -7.74 -12.12
N VAL A 4 -15.84 -6.47 -11.97
CA VAL A 4 -14.44 -6.05 -11.80
C VAL A 4 -13.96 -6.44 -10.42
N GLN A 5 -12.83 -7.15 -10.35
CA GLN A 5 -12.29 -7.63 -9.11
C GLN A 5 -11.60 -6.50 -8.35
N GLU A 6 -12.09 -6.22 -7.15
CA GLU A 6 -11.41 -5.30 -6.25
C GLU A 6 -10.14 -5.94 -5.71
N SER A 7 -9.09 -5.17 -5.63
CA SER A 7 -7.83 -5.69 -5.08
C SER A 7 -7.07 -4.59 -4.35
N VAL A 8 -6.19 -5.02 -3.48
CA VAL A 8 -5.34 -4.11 -2.72
C VAL A 8 -3.91 -4.62 -2.73
N VAL A 9 -2.98 -3.67 -2.69
CA VAL A 9 -1.57 -3.94 -2.42
C VAL A 9 -1.31 -3.37 -1.04
N TYR A 10 -0.85 -4.20 -0.10
CA TYR A 10 -0.79 -3.80 1.29
C TYR A 10 0.56 -4.13 1.92
N TYR A 11 1.20 -3.10 2.47
CA TYR A 11 2.40 -3.23 3.28
C TYR A 11 2.00 -3.00 4.74
N HIS A 12 2.27 -3.99 5.59
CA HIS A 12 1.89 -3.92 6.99
C HIS A 12 3.08 -3.57 7.87
N LYS A 13 2.89 -2.56 8.70
CA LYS A 13 3.82 -2.22 9.77
C LYS A 13 3.06 -2.24 11.08
N GLY A 14 3.43 -3.14 11.96
CA GLY A 14 2.74 -3.28 13.23
C GLY A 14 2.68 -4.73 13.65
N ASP A 15 1.82 -5.02 14.60
CA ASP A 15 1.74 -6.36 15.17
C ASP A 15 1.02 -7.35 14.23
N ALA A 16 1.30 -8.63 14.43
CA ALA A 16 0.74 -9.67 13.60
C ALA A 16 -0.77 -9.80 13.78
N GLN A 17 -1.28 -9.48 14.95
CA GLN A 17 -2.71 -9.55 15.20
C GLN A 17 -3.48 -8.55 14.35
N SER A 18 -3.02 -7.30 14.29
CA SER A 18 -3.63 -6.29 13.42
C SER A 18 -3.58 -6.72 11.97
N ALA A 19 -2.46 -7.31 11.55
CA ALA A 19 -2.34 -7.80 10.17
C ALA A 19 -3.40 -8.87 9.87
N ARG A 20 -3.62 -9.78 10.79
CA ARG A 20 -4.63 -10.84 10.63
C ARG A 20 -6.04 -10.27 10.57
N VAL A 21 -6.34 -9.31 11.44
CA VAL A 21 -7.65 -8.66 11.45
C VAL A 21 -7.92 -7.96 10.13
N ILE A 22 -6.95 -7.17 9.67
CA ILE A 22 -7.08 -6.43 8.42
C ILE A 22 -7.24 -7.38 7.24
N SER A 23 -6.41 -8.43 7.18
CA SER A 23 -6.48 -9.40 6.10
C SER A 23 -7.82 -10.13 6.09
N SER A 24 -8.35 -10.47 7.26
CA SER A 24 -9.64 -11.16 7.34
C SER A 24 -10.78 -10.28 6.83
N ILE A 25 -10.69 -8.98 7.01
CA ILE A 25 -11.69 -8.06 6.49
C ILE A 25 -11.67 -8.09 4.96
N PHE A 26 -10.49 -8.03 4.36
CA PHE A 26 -10.38 -8.12 2.90
C PHE A 26 -10.96 -9.43 2.37
N VAL A 27 -10.60 -10.54 3.00
CA VAL A 27 -11.09 -11.86 2.60
C VAL A 27 -12.62 -11.92 2.71
N ARG A 28 -13.16 -11.44 3.82
CA ARG A 28 -14.62 -11.46 4.03
C ARG A 28 -15.37 -10.63 3.00
N LEU A 29 -14.78 -9.53 2.56
CA LEU A 29 -15.40 -8.65 1.58
C LEU A 29 -15.12 -9.09 0.13
N GLY A 30 -14.41 -10.18 -0.06
CA GLY A 30 -14.10 -10.67 -1.41
C GLY A 30 -13.05 -9.86 -2.14
N ILE A 31 -12.21 -9.15 -1.41
CA ILE A 31 -11.16 -8.30 -1.97
C ILE A 31 -9.86 -9.09 -2.04
N ARG A 32 -9.21 -9.08 -3.21
CA ARG A 32 -7.90 -9.72 -3.34
C ARG A 32 -6.84 -8.88 -2.65
N ILE A 33 -5.95 -9.54 -1.93
CA ILE A 33 -4.88 -8.87 -1.22
C ILE A 33 -3.52 -9.37 -1.69
N ARG A 34 -2.63 -8.43 -2.01
CA ARG A 34 -1.23 -8.72 -2.28
C ARG A 34 -0.41 -8.09 -1.16
N ARG A 35 0.20 -8.92 -0.34
CA ARG A 35 1.08 -8.43 0.73
C ARG A 35 2.43 -8.06 0.13
N VAL A 36 2.98 -6.93 0.55
CA VAL A 36 4.30 -6.47 0.12
C VAL A 36 5.30 -6.81 1.22
N GLU A 37 6.32 -7.57 0.86
CA GLU A 37 7.38 -7.91 1.79
C GLU A 37 8.45 -6.82 1.82
N PRO A 38 9.27 -6.76 2.88
CA PRO A 38 10.31 -5.73 2.96
C PRO A 38 11.27 -5.70 1.77
N ASN A 39 11.53 -6.85 1.15
CA ASN A 39 12.42 -6.92 -0.01
C ASN A 39 11.72 -6.61 -1.33
N GLN A 40 10.45 -6.22 -1.27
CA GLN A 40 9.68 -5.90 -2.49
C GLN A 40 9.36 -4.42 -2.60
N VAL A 41 9.86 -3.59 -1.68
CA VAL A 41 9.48 -2.18 -1.66
C VAL A 41 10.01 -1.40 -2.85
N MET A 42 11.01 -1.92 -3.56
CA MET A 42 11.54 -1.28 -4.77
C MET A 42 10.89 -1.81 -6.04
N GLU A 43 9.96 -2.75 -5.94
CA GLU A 43 9.19 -3.19 -7.09
C GLU A 43 8.18 -2.13 -7.49
N LYS A 44 7.84 -2.08 -8.79
CA LYS A 44 6.84 -1.13 -9.25
C LYS A 44 5.46 -1.48 -8.71
N VAL A 45 4.69 -0.46 -8.39
CA VAL A 45 3.34 -0.64 -7.87
C VAL A 45 2.49 -1.45 -8.86
N GLY A 46 2.64 -1.18 -10.16
CA GLY A 46 1.92 -1.93 -11.19
C GLY A 46 2.25 -3.41 -11.19
N TYR A 47 3.53 -3.73 -10.97
CA TYR A 47 3.94 -5.14 -10.87
C TYR A 47 3.29 -5.81 -9.67
N LEU A 48 3.34 -5.16 -8.51
CA LEU A 48 2.75 -5.70 -7.29
C LEU A 48 1.24 -5.85 -7.41
N ALA A 49 0.60 -4.96 -8.16
CA ALA A 49 -0.84 -5.01 -8.38
C ALA A 49 -1.25 -6.04 -9.44
N GLY A 50 -0.27 -6.64 -10.13
CA GLY A 50 -0.56 -7.64 -11.15
C GLY A 50 -1.01 -7.07 -12.48
N LEU A 51 -0.66 -5.82 -12.77
CA LEU A 51 -1.01 -5.21 -14.04
C LEU A 51 -0.19 -5.81 -15.19
N PRO A 52 -0.81 -6.01 -16.37
CA PRO A 52 -0.06 -6.51 -17.52
C PRO A 52 1.01 -5.50 -17.94
N GLY A 53 2.11 -6.03 -18.47
CA GLY A 53 3.21 -5.20 -18.93
C GLY A 53 4.23 -4.84 -17.88
N TYR A 54 4.03 -5.23 -16.64
CA TYR A 54 4.98 -4.98 -15.56
C TYR A 54 5.65 -6.28 -15.14
N GLY A 55 6.96 -6.23 -14.95
CA GLY A 55 7.74 -7.38 -14.49
C GLY A 55 8.54 -7.02 -13.25
N PRO A 56 9.21 -8.00 -12.65
CA PRO A 56 10.02 -7.73 -11.47
C PRO A 56 11.16 -6.77 -11.79
N ALA A 57 11.62 -6.05 -10.78
CA ALA A 57 12.71 -5.10 -10.95
C ALA A 57 13.97 -5.83 -11.39
N ALA A 58 14.56 -5.41 -12.51
CA ALA A 58 15.72 -6.07 -13.09
C ALA A 58 16.96 -5.89 -12.21
N GLY A 59 17.76 -6.96 -12.11
CA GLY A 59 19.04 -6.91 -11.45
C GLY A 59 19.00 -6.84 -9.93
N LYS A 60 17.84 -6.97 -9.37
CA LYS A 60 17.71 -6.86 -7.90
C LYS A 60 17.80 -8.19 -7.19
N GLU A 61 17.51 -9.25 -7.89
CA GLU A 61 17.37 -10.55 -7.28
C GLU A 61 18.69 -11.12 -6.83
N LYS A 62 19.77 -10.75 -7.55
CA LYS A 62 21.08 -11.33 -7.25
C LYS A 62 22.17 -10.32 -7.52
N GLY A 63 23.21 -10.36 -6.70
CA GLY A 63 24.43 -9.65 -6.98
C GLY A 63 25.19 -10.32 -8.12
N GLU A 64 26.27 -9.68 -8.58
CA GLU A 64 27.05 -10.18 -9.70
C GLU A 64 27.62 -11.56 -9.47
N ASP A 65 27.91 -11.90 -8.22
CA ASP A 65 28.45 -13.20 -7.85
C ASP A 65 27.39 -14.20 -7.44
N GLY A 66 26.14 -13.89 -7.74
CA GLY A 66 25.02 -14.78 -7.41
C GLY A 66 24.49 -14.66 -6.01
N GLU A 67 25.03 -13.77 -5.22
CA GLU A 67 24.54 -13.56 -3.87
C GLU A 67 23.26 -12.74 -3.89
N GLU A 68 22.36 -13.07 -3.00
CA GLU A 68 21.16 -12.27 -2.84
C GLU A 68 21.52 -10.93 -2.26
N ILE A 69 20.90 -9.88 -2.80
CA ILE A 69 21.04 -8.56 -2.23
C ILE A 69 20.36 -8.60 -0.87
N ALA A 70 21.11 -8.30 0.17
CA ALA A 70 20.62 -8.38 1.52
C ALA A 70 19.41 -7.48 1.74
N GLU A 71 18.48 -7.94 2.55
CA GLU A 71 17.31 -7.13 2.91
C GLU A 71 17.73 -5.80 3.53
N ALA A 72 18.88 -5.77 4.18
CA ALA A 72 19.42 -4.54 4.74
C ALA A 72 19.68 -3.47 3.67
N GLY A 73 19.76 -3.88 2.38
CA GLY A 73 19.93 -2.93 1.29
C GLY A 73 18.65 -2.24 0.86
N PHE A 74 17.50 -2.67 1.37
CA PHE A 74 16.22 -2.07 1.02
C PHE A 74 15.82 -1.01 2.04
N PRO A 75 15.25 0.11 1.57
CA PRO A 75 14.77 1.13 2.51
C PRO A 75 13.61 0.62 3.33
N GLU A 76 13.54 1.04 4.56
CA GLU A 76 12.46 0.64 5.46
C GLU A 76 11.30 1.61 5.34
N ILE A 77 10.07 1.06 5.28
CA ILE A 77 8.86 1.86 5.31
C ILE A 77 8.28 1.75 6.73
N PRO A 78 8.26 2.85 7.48
CA PRO A 78 7.87 2.78 8.90
C PRO A 78 6.37 2.82 9.17
N GLU A 79 5.55 2.84 8.13
CA GLU A 79 4.09 2.87 8.29
C GLU A 79 3.42 1.91 7.32
N SER A 80 2.21 1.49 7.66
CA SER A 80 1.42 0.67 6.75
C SER A 80 0.96 1.51 5.56
N VAL A 81 0.96 0.90 4.38
CA VAL A 81 0.56 1.56 3.12
C VAL A 81 -0.43 0.67 2.40
N LEU A 82 -1.52 1.27 1.94
CA LEU A 82 -2.58 0.56 1.22
C LEU A 82 -2.81 1.18 -0.14
N VAL A 83 -2.77 0.36 -1.19
CA VAL A 83 -3.08 0.79 -2.56
C VAL A 83 -4.34 0.07 -3.00
N LEU A 84 -5.32 0.83 -3.48
CA LEU A 84 -6.66 0.34 -3.78
C LEU A 84 -6.88 0.33 -5.29
N ARG A 85 -7.43 -0.77 -5.81
CA ARG A 85 -7.70 -0.92 -7.24
C ARG A 85 -9.13 -1.39 -7.46
N ASN A 86 -9.81 -0.72 -8.37
CA ASN A 86 -11.16 -1.10 -8.82
C ASN A 86 -12.24 -0.90 -7.77
N PHE A 87 -12.08 0.08 -6.90
CA PHE A 87 -13.09 0.41 -5.89
C PHE A 87 -13.97 1.55 -6.36
N THR A 88 -15.28 1.38 -6.18
CA THR A 88 -16.21 2.51 -6.27
C THR A 88 -16.12 3.31 -4.97
N SER A 89 -16.62 4.55 -5.01
CA SER A 89 -16.63 5.39 -3.81
C SER A 89 -17.38 4.72 -2.66
N GLY A 90 -18.52 4.11 -2.97
CA GLY A 90 -19.32 3.44 -1.93
C GLY A 90 -18.60 2.25 -1.33
N ARG A 91 -17.95 1.44 -2.16
CA ARG A 91 -17.19 0.29 -1.66
C ARG A 91 -15.99 0.72 -0.82
N LEU A 92 -15.32 1.78 -1.26
CA LEU A 92 -14.20 2.31 -0.50
C LEU A 92 -14.66 2.78 0.87
N ASP A 93 -15.76 3.55 0.93
CA ASP A 93 -16.30 4.03 2.20
C ASP A 93 -16.67 2.86 3.11
N TYR A 94 -17.28 1.83 2.54
CA TYR A 94 -17.65 0.64 3.31
C TYR A 94 -16.43 -0.06 3.87
N LEU A 95 -15.39 -0.24 3.05
CA LEU A 95 -14.14 -0.86 3.51
C LEU A 95 -13.53 -0.06 4.66
N LEU A 96 -13.43 1.25 4.50
CA LEU A 96 -12.84 2.10 5.55
C LEU A 96 -13.64 2.03 6.85
N GLN A 97 -14.96 1.95 6.74
CA GLN A 97 -15.82 1.80 7.91
C GLN A 97 -15.56 0.47 8.61
N GLN A 98 -15.45 -0.62 7.85
CA GLN A 98 -15.17 -1.92 8.42
C GLN A 98 -13.81 -1.96 9.13
N LEU A 99 -12.81 -1.32 8.53
CA LEU A 99 -11.49 -1.24 9.15
C LEU A 99 -11.54 -0.47 10.46
N ARG A 100 -12.27 0.64 10.51
CA ARG A 100 -12.42 1.40 11.75
C ARG A 100 -13.13 0.60 12.84
N LYS A 101 -14.18 -0.12 12.46
CA LYS A 101 -14.95 -0.92 13.41
C LYS A 101 -14.17 -2.09 13.99
N SER A 102 -13.17 -2.55 13.26
CA SER A 102 -12.39 -3.72 13.67
C SER A 102 -11.50 -3.46 14.88
N GLY A 103 -11.19 -2.21 15.16
CA GLY A 103 -10.25 -1.87 16.22
C GLY A 103 -8.79 -2.05 15.85
N ALA A 104 -8.51 -2.46 14.62
CA ALA A 104 -7.12 -2.57 14.16
C ALA A 104 -6.50 -1.19 14.03
N ALA A 105 -5.17 -1.13 14.11
CA ALA A 105 -4.47 0.14 13.95
C ALA A 105 -4.82 0.78 12.62
N PRO A 106 -5.08 2.10 12.59
CA PRO A 106 -5.48 2.76 11.35
C PRO A 106 -4.37 2.77 10.31
N ILE A 107 -4.78 2.62 9.06
CA ILE A 107 -3.85 2.74 7.92
C ILE A 107 -3.93 4.18 7.45
N ARG A 108 -2.87 4.94 7.71
CA ARG A 108 -2.87 6.38 7.39
C ARG A 108 -2.54 6.68 5.94
N LEU A 109 -1.69 5.86 5.34
CA LEU A 109 -1.21 6.10 3.98
C LEU A 109 -1.99 5.21 3.01
N LYS A 110 -2.88 5.83 2.23
CA LYS A 110 -3.74 5.13 1.29
C LYS A 110 -3.71 5.83 -0.05
N ALA A 111 -3.70 5.06 -1.12
CA ALA A 111 -3.71 5.61 -2.48
C ALA A 111 -4.60 4.75 -3.37
N VAL A 112 -5.14 5.38 -4.39
CA VAL A 112 -5.84 4.65 -5.46
C VAL A 112 -4.82 4.44 -6.59
N LEU A 113 -4.78 3.23 -7.13
CA LEU A 113 -3.87 2.90 -8.22
C LEU A 113 -4.26 3.69 -9.46
N THR A 114 -3.29 4.37 -10.06
CA THR A 114 -3.48 5.14 -11.29
C THR A 114 -2.41 4.74 -12.30
N PRO A 115 -2.61 5.03 -13.60
CA PRO A 115 -1.54 4.78 -14.57
C PRO A 115 -0.24 5.49 -14.22
N ASN A 116 -0.36 6.66 -13.59
CA ASN A 116 0.81 7.44 -13.20
C ASN A 116 1.61 6.76 -12.10
N ASN A 117 0.94 6.39 -11.00
CA ASN A 117 1.68 5.81 -9.87
C ASN A 117 2.02 4.33 -10.04
N ALA A 118 1.42 3.67 -11.03
CA ALA A 118 1.78 2.28 -11.33
C ALA A 118 3.24 2.14 -11.76
N ASP A 119 3.83 3.18 -12.33
CA ASP A 119 5.23 3.18 -12.76
C ASP A 119 6.21 3.48 -11.63
N TRP A 120 5.71 3.93 -10.50
CA TRP A 120 6.58 4.23 -9.36
C TRP A 120 6.95 2.96 -8.62
N SER A 121 8.13 2.96 -7.98
CA SER A 121 8.40 1.91 -7.00
C SER A 121 7.43 2.09 -5.83
N PHE A 122 7.19 1.01 -5.11
CA PHE A 122 6.32 1.10 -3.93
C PHE A 122 6.88 2.09 -2.91
N TYR A 123 8.21 2.10 -2.75
CA TYR A 123 8.84 3.03 -1.83
C TYR A 123 8.64 4.49 -2.27
N HIS A 124 8.72 4.76 -3.57
CA HIS A 124 8.46 6.12 -4.07
C HIS A 124 7.02 6.53 -3.77
N LEU A 125 6.08 5.62 -3.97
CA LEU A 125 4.68 5.89 -3.63
C LEU A 125 4.54 6.22 -2.14
N TYR A 126 5.21 5.45 -1.28
CA TYR A 126 5.20 5.72 0.15
C TYR A 126 5.71 7.14 0.43
N GLU A 127 6.82 7.54 -0.19
CA GLU A 127 7.38 8.87 0.05
C GLU A 127 6.42 9.97 -0.35
N GLU A 128 5.74 9.82 -1.50
CA GLU A 128 4.77 10.79 -1.96
C GLU A 128 3.57 10.87 -1.00
N LEU A 129 3.07 9.74 -0.56
CA LEU A 129 1.96 9.71 0.38
C LEU A 129 2.35 10.31 1.73
N TYR A 130 3.54 10.02 2.18
CA TYR A 130 4.03 10.55 3.45
C TYR A 130 4.13 12.08 3.39
N GLU A 131 4.70 12.62 2.33
CA GLU A 131 4.80 14.07 2.17
C GLU A 131 3.44 14.74 2.09
N GLU A 132 2.53 14.14 1.34
CA GLU A 132 1.17 14.67 1.23
C GLU A 132 0.47 14.66 2.58
N HIS A 133 0.60 13.58 3.31
CA HIS A 133 0.01 13.47 4.64
C HIS A 133 0.56 14.53 5.58
N GLN A 134 1.87 14.76 5.55
CA GLN A 134 2.49 15.79 6.38
C GLN A 134 2.00 17.18 6.02
N ARG A 135 1.88 17.47 4.74
CA ARG A 135 1.38 18.79 4.30
C ARG A 135 -0.06 19.01 4.75
N MET A 136 -0.90 18.01 4.61
CA MET A 136 -2.30 18.12 5.00
C MET A 136 -2.45 18.27 6.51
N HIS A 137 -1.66 17.53 7.27
CA HIS A 137 -1.67 17.63 8.72
C HIS A 137 -1.23 19.01 9.19
N LYS A 138 -0.16 19.53 8.59
CA LYS A 138 0.33 20.85 8.93
C LYS A 138 -0.67 21.94 8.57
N ALA A 139 -1.29 21.84 7.41
CA ALA A 139 -2.32 22.79 6.99
C ALA A 139 -3.51 22.77 7.95
N GLY A 140 -3.90 21.59 8.41
CA GLY A 140 -4.95 21.45 9.38
C GLY A 140 -4.62 22.12 10.72
N GLU A 141 -3.38 21.98 11.17
CA GLU A 141 -2.92 22.63 12.39
C GLU A 141 -2.94 24.13 12.26
N GLU A 142 -2.47 24.65 11.13
CA GLU A 142 -2.46 26.09 10.89
C GLU A 142 -3.88 26.65 10.85
N ALA A 143 -4.78 25.96 10.19
CA ALA A 143 -6.18 26.36 10.14
C ALA A 143 -6.80 26.37 11.56
N GLY A 144 -6.46 25.38 12.36
CA GLY A 144 -6.93 25.33 13.73
C GLY A 144 -6.43 26.46 14.59
N ARG A 145 -5.22 26.94 14.35
CA ARG A 145 -4.65 28.05 15.12
C ARG A 145 -5.29 29.38 14.80
N LYS A 146 -5.84 29.51 13.60
CA LYS A 146 -6.44 30.77 13.18
C LYS A 146 -7.86 30.97 13.65
N SER A 147 -8.45 29.94 14.17
CA SER A 147 -9.85 30.02 14.63
C SER A 147 -9.99 30.62 16.02
#